data_43f02bacbb20209fcba9ef4bd828862c
#
_entry.id   43f02bacbb20209fcba9ef4bd828862c
#
_cell.length_a   1.000
_cell.length_b   1.000
_cell.length_c   1.000
_cell.angle_alpha   90.00
_cell.angle_beta   90.00
_cell.angle_gamma   90.00
#
_symmetry.space_group_name_H-M   'P 1'
#
loop_
_entity.id
_entity.type
_entity.pdbx_description
1 polymer ?
#
loop_
_entity_poly.entity_id
_entity_poly.type
_entity_poly.pdbx_seq_one_letter_code
_entity_poly.pdbx_strand_id
1 'polypeptide(L)'
;MRVLHLVAADRWTGAAATALQAVEALRQAGMDAHLAFRPGRNLETRLASYPWAHPILEKERSLATVRRVLRELAELAASCQLLHAHLPHDHLLAWWVQRRLPFRPRLFRSVHHPAHLRRDPYHALLFRAVEGVGLANTAMVPAARRLAPRSRVVPLPLALEPRFRPLPAAEVRAKLGIPQEAFVAGTVGKLDAGRGQDLLLHALAAVPGCWGVVVGKGPRLERLVALATKLGVRERVVFPGYVEDGLELLLSAMDVFVFPEPGSDWAHRAVAEAAACGVPALAVDVPGIRDLVEPGRTGDLWPRGDAAALAVLLRRYREDPALRQQAGAEAARRAQRLTPAALAQALGSLYGI
;
A
#
# COMPACT_ATOMS: atom_id res chain seq x y z
N MET A 1 -6.77 -11.67 24.55
CA MET A 1 -5.44 -11.02 24.45
C MET A 1 -5.64 -9.65 23.85
N ARG A 2 -5.08 -8.60 24.50
CA ARG A 2 -5.18 -7.22 24.04
C ARG A 2 -3.90 -6.79 23.32
N VAL A 3 -4.07 -6.20 22.15
CA VAL A 3 -2.98 -5.70 21.28
C VAL A 3 -3.15 -4.21 21.06
N LEU A 4 -2.08 -3.43 21.23
CA LEU A 4 -2.07 -2.02 20.91
C LEU A 4 -1.16 -1.76 19.71
N HIS A 5 -1.74 -1.31 18.60
CA HIS A 5 -1.02 -0.80 17.44
C HIS A 5 -0.74 0.71 17.60
N LEU A 6 0.43 1.16 17.13
CA LEU A 6 0.84 2.57 17.18
C LEU A 6 1.16 3.07 15.77
N VAL A 7 0.56 4.21 15.38
CA VAL A 7 0.83 4.88 14.09
C VAL A 7 0.82 6.41 14.24
N ALA A 8 1.98 7.02 14.42
CA ALA A 8 2.13 8.49 14.55
C ALA A 8 2.32 9.16 13.18
N ALA A 9 1.46 8.86 12.22
CA ALA A 9 1.48 9.48 10.89
C ALA A 9 0.82 10.87 10.92
N ASP A 10 1.46 11.88 10.27
CA ASP A 10 0.91 13.25 10.21
C ASP A 10 -0.33 13.38 9.29
N ARG A 11 -0.58 12.39 8.44
CA ARG A 11 -1.69 12.34 7.47
C ARG A 11 -2.01 10.91 7.11
N TRP A 12 -3.11 10.69 6.39
CA TRP A 12 -3.42 9.38 5.83
C TRP A 12 -2.31 8.92 4.87
N THR A 13 -1.67 7.80 5.18
CA THR A 13 -0.55 7.20 4.44
C THR A 13 -0.76 5.70 4.31
N GLY A 14 0.02 5.04 3.45
CA GLY A 14 0.01 3.57 3.37
C GLY A 14 0.24 2.88 4.71
N ALA A 15 1.16 3.41 5.55
CA ALA A 15 1.39 2.88 6.89
C ALA A 15 0.17 3.01 7.81
N ALA A 16 -0.55 4.15 7.75
CA ALA A 16 -1.77 4.37 8.53
C ALA A 16 -2.89 3.44 8.08
N ALA A 17 -3.08 3.29 6.75
CA ALA A 17 -4.06 2.36 6.19
C ALA A 17 -3.76 0.91 6.57
N THR A 18 -2.49 0.48 6.51
CA THR A 18 -2.08 -0.86 6.91
C THR A 18 -2.25 -1.08 8.42
N ALA A 19 -1.99 -0.07 9.26
CA ALA A 19 -2.22 -0.17 10.70
C ALA A 19 -3.70 -0.35 11.03
N LEU A 20 -4.57 0.44 10.39
CA LEU A 20 -6.02 0.29 10.53
C LEU A 20 -6.48 -1.11 10.11
N GLN A 21 -6.09 -1.55 8.93
CA GLN A 21 -6.45 -2.88 8.41
C GLN A 21 -5.95 -4.03 9.30
N ALA A 22 -4.76 -3.88 9.90
CA ALA A 22 -4.24 -4.87 10.85
C ALA A 22 -5.13 -4.97 12.09
N VAL A 23 -5.55 -3.83 12.65
CA VAL A 23 -6.45 -3.80 13.82
C VAL A 23 -7.83 -4.35 13.46
N GLU A 24 -8.41 -3.94 12.34
CA GLU A 24 -9.70 -4.46 11.87
C GLU A 24 -9.67 -5.99 11.64
N ALA A 25 -8.62 -6.50 10.98
CA ALA A 25 -8.44 -7.92 10.75
C ALA A 25 -8.34 -8.72 12.05
N LEU A 26 -7.58 -8.22 13.02
CA LEU A 26 -7.46 -8.85 14.34
C LEU A 26 -8.78 -8.84 15.11
N ARG A 27 -9.54 -7.73 15.05
CA ARG A 27 -10.86 -7.62 15.67
C ARG A 27 -11.88 -8.56 15.04
N GLN A 28 -11.89 -8.68 13.70
CA GLN A 28 -12.70 -9.65 12.99
C GLN A 28 -12.35 -11.10 13.37
N ALA A 29 -11.09 -11.36 13.73
CA ALA A 29 -10.63 -12.64 14.26
C ALA A 29 -10.89 -12.83 15.77
N GLY A 30 -11.64 -11.94 16.42
CA GLY A 30 -12.02 -12.03 17.84
C GLY A 30 -10.99 -11.53 18.83
N MET A 31 -9.94 -10.82 18.36
CA MET A 31 -8.92 -10.23 19.25
C MET A 31 -9.32 -8.83 19.72
N ASP A 32 -8.95 -8.49 20.95
CA ASP A 32 -9.11 -7.13 21.49
C ASP A 32 -7.97 -6.23 21.03
N ALA A 33 -8.08 -5.70 19.79
CA ALA A 33 -7.07 -4.88 19.15
C ALA A 33 -7.46 -3.40 19.17
N HIS A 34 -6.50 -2.55 19.50
CA HIS A 34 -6.63 -1.10 19.62
C HIS A 34 -5.60 -0.37 18.75
N LEU A 35 -5.88 0.88 18.39
CA LEU A 35 -5.01 1.74 17.60
C LEU A 35 -4.75 3.07 18.33
N ALA A 36 -3.50 3.31 18.73
CA ALA A 36 -3.06 4.64 19.13
C ALA A 36 -2.55 5.37 17.87
N PHE A 37 -3.06 6.57 17.64
CA PHE A 37 -2.72 7.33 16.44
C PHE A 37 -2.43 8.81 16.76
N ARG A 38 -1.80 9.51 15.81
CA ARG A 38 -1.56 10.94 15.89
C ARG A 38 -2.82 11.71 15.51
N PRO A 39 -3.38 12.54 16.43
CA PRO A 39 -4.54 13.38 16.11
C PRO A 39 -4.23 14.42 15.04
N GLY A 40 -5.25 14.88 14.36
CA GLY A 40 -5.23 15.96 13.39
C GLY A 40 -5.39 15.51 11.92
N ARG A 41 -5.80 16.48 11.09
CA ARG A 41 -6.09 16.32 9.66
C ARG A 41 -7.07 15.16 9.38
N ASN A 42 -6.91 14.51 8.22
CA ASN A 42 -7.81 13.46 7.74
C ASN A 42 -7.75 12.16 8.55
N LEU A 43 -6.73 11.97 9.41
CA LEU A 43 -6.62 10.75 10.22
C LEU A 43 -7.71 10.73 11.29
N GLU A 44 -7.84 11.81 12.01
CA GLU A 44 -8.82 11.94 13.08
C GLU A 44 -10.25 11.80 12.57
N THR A 45 -10.59 12.49 11.48
CA THR A 45 -11.91 12.36 10.83
C THR A 45 -12.23 10.91 10.44
N ARG A 46 -11.25 10.19 9.90
CA ARG A 46 -11.44 8.78 9.47
C ARG A 46 -11.54 7.80 10.64
N LEU A 47 -10.89 8.09 11.76
CA LEU A 47 -10.78 7.19 12.90
C LEU A 47 -11.74 7.53 14.04
N ALA A 48 -12.42 8.68 14.00
CA ALA A 48 -13.31 9.16 15.07
C ALA A 48 -14.49 8.23 15.37
N SER A 49 -14.95 7.45 14.37
CA SER A 49 -16.06 6.50 14.54
C SER A 49 -15.66 5.19 15.21
N TYR A 50 -14.37 4.94 15.38
CA TYR A 50 -13.88 3.68 15.95
C TYR A 50 -13.60 3.82 17.46
N PRO A 51 -14.38 3.15 18.35
CA PRO A 51 -14.22 3.28 19.80
C PRO A 51 -12.90 2.70 20.34
N TRP A 52 -12.21 1.92 19.54
CA TRP A 52 -10.91 1.32 19.83
C TRP A 52 -9.72 2.12 19.24
N ALA A 53 -9.98 3.30 18.66
CA ALA A 53 -8.96 4.19 18.14
C ALA A 53 -8.74 5.37 19.11
N HIS A 54 -7.48 5.61 19.51
CA HIS A 54 -7.09 6.54 20.55
C HIS A 54 -6.17 7.65 20.00
N PRO A 55 -6.60 8.93 19.98
CA PRO A 55 -5.85 10.05 19.40
C PRO A 55 -4.79 10.61 20.38
N ILE A 56 -3.88 9.76 20.86
CA ILE A 56 -2.94 10.10 21.94
C ILE A 56 -1.50 10.38 21.48
N LEU A 57 -1.11 10.07 20.23
CA LEU A 57 0.25 10.24 19.74
C LEU A 57 0.48 11.66 19.18
N GLU A 58 0.25 12.68 19.97
CA GLU A 58 0.48 14.06 19.56
C GLU A 58 1.95 14.31 19.15
N LYS A 59 2.15 15.35 18.34
CA LYS A 59 3.51 15.75 17.95
C LYS A 59 4.23 16.40 19.14
N GLU A 60 5.39 15.88 19.49
CA GLU A 60 6.19 16.28 20.64
C GLU A 60 6.87 17.64 20.39
N ARG A 61 6.15 18.72 20.66
CA ARG A 61 6.63 20.10 20.50
C ARG A 61 7.24 20.69 21.79
N SER A 62 6.99 20.03 22.93
CA SER A 62 7.49 20.44 24.24
C SER A 62 7.70 19.24 25.16
N LEU A 63 8.50 19.40 26.22
CA LEU A 63 8.68 18.38 27.24
C LEU A 63 7.36 18.00 27.92
N ALA A 64 6.44 18.95 28.07
CA ALA A 64 5.11 18.71 28.66
C ALA A 64 4.30 17.78 27.75
N THR A 65 4.30 18.02 26.43
CA THR A 65 3.64 17.15 25.44
C THR A 65 4.26 15.75 25.44
N VAL A 66 5.60 15.65 25.46
CA VAL A 66 6.28 14.34 25.54
C VAL A 66 5.84 13.57 26.78
N ARG A 67 5.86 14.22 27.97
CA ARG A 67 5.45 13.58 29.23
C ARG A 67 3.98 13.12 29.18
N ARG A 68 3.09 13.94 28.61
CA ARG A 68 1.67 13.58 28.47
C ARG A 68 1.51 12.38 27.56
N VAL A 69 2.05 12.40 26.33
CA VAL A 69 2.00 11.28 25.38
C VAL A 69 2.51 9.98 26.00
N LEU A 70 3.65 10.02 26.69
CA LEU A 70 4.23 8.84 27.32
C LEU A 70 3.38 8.31 28.48
N ARG A 71 2.73 9.21 29.25
CA ARG A 71 1.82 8.82 30.33
C ARG A 71 0.56 8.16 29.76
N GLU A 72 -0.13 8.80 28.82
CA GLU A 72 -1.37 8.29 28.22
C GLU A 72 -1.12 6.96 27.48
N LEU A 73 0.02 6.88 26.77
CA LEU A 73 0.42 5.64 26.12
C LEU A 73 0.72 4.52 27.14
N ALA A 74 1.36 4.85 28.27
CA ALA A 74 1.63 3.88 29.32
C ALA A 74 0.35 3.38 30.00
N GLU A 75 -0.60 4.28 30.27
CA GLU A 75 -1.91 3.94 30.83
C GLU A 75 -2.68 2.98 29.89
N LEU A 76 -2.71 3.27 28.59
CA LEU A 76 -3.36 2.40 27.60
C LEU A 76 -2.64 1.06 27.45
N ALA A 77 -1.30 1.08 27.43
CA ALA A 77 -0.46 -0.10 27.27
C ALA A 77 -0.43 -1.02 28.49
N ALA A 78 -0.76 -0.52 29.69
CA ALA A 78 -0.72 -1.28 30.94
C ALA A 78 -1.63 -2.52 30.93
N SER A 79 -2.69 -2.51 30.14
CA SER A 79 -3.61 -3.64 29.96
C SER A 79 -3.30 -4.51 28.73
N CYS A 80 -2.26 -4.16 27.94
CA CYS A 80 -1.96 -4.82 26.67
C CYS A 80 -0.86 -5.86 26.83
N GLN A 81 -1.03 -7.03 26.26
CA GLN A 81 0.00 -8.06 26.18
C GLN A 81 1.00 -7.81 25.05
N LEU A 82 0.56 -7.09 24.01
CA LEU A 82 1.35 -6.83 22.81
C LEU A 82 1.32 -5.34 22.43
N LEU A 83 2.48 -4.80 22.05
CA LEU A 83 2.63 -3.50 21.40
C LEU A 83 3.14 -3.72 19.98
N HIS A 84 2.50 -3.10 19.00
CA HIS A 84 2.87 -3.22 17.59
C HIS A 84 3.07 -1.84 16.96
N ALA A 85 4.31 -1.46 16.71
CA ALA A 85 4.67 -0.18 16.11
C ALA A 85 4.68 -0.24 14.58
N HIS A 86 4.24 0.81 13.89
CA HIS A 86 4.20 0.90 12.43
C HIS A 86 5.22 1.86 11.82
N LEU A 87 5.68 2.87 12.57
CA LEU A 87 6.68 3.83 12.09
C LEU A 87 7.92 3.83 13.01
N PRO A 88 9.09 4.34 12.56
CA PRO A 88 10.28 4.38 13.41
C PRO A 88 10.07 5.13 14.73
N HIS A 89 9.33 6.24 14.69
CA HIS A 89 8.97 7.02 15.87
C HIS A 89 8.10 6.22 16.86
N ASP A 90 7.09 5.51 16.34
CA ASP A 90 6.22 4.64 17.16
C ASP A 90 7.00 3.55 17.87
N HIS A 91 8.02 3.00 17.18
CA HIS A 91 8.89 1.98 17.72
C HIS A 91 9.68 2.51 18.94
N LEU A 92 10.20 3.73 18.86
CA LEU A 92 10.89 4.36 19.99
C LEU A 92 9.94 4.58 21.18
N LEU A 93 8.73 5.09 20.93
CA LEU A 93 7.73 5.31 21.97
C LEU A 93 7.33 3.98 22.64
N ALA A 94 7.01 2.96 21.86
CA ALA A 94 6.64 1.65 22.37
C ALA A 94 7.77 0.98 23.16
N TRP A 95 9.02 1.05 22.67
CA TRP A 95 10.20 0.57 23.36
C TRP A 95 10.41 1.27 24.70
N TRP A 96 10.21 2.57 24.75
CA TRP A 96 10.39 3.36 25.96
C TRP A 96 9.30 3.06 26.99
N VAL A 97 8.02 2.97 26.58
CA VAL A 97 6.90 2.66 27.47
C VAL A 97 6.99 1.22 27.99
N GLN A 98 7.27 0.25 27.11
CA GLN A 98 7.46 -1.17 27.49
C GLN A 98 8.41 -1.33 28.69
N ARG A 99 9.50 -0.55 28.74
CA ARG A 99 10.54 -0.66 29.76
C ARG A 99 10.13 -0.07 31.12
N ARG A 100 9.07 0.73 31.16
CA ARG A 100 8.56 1.38 32.37
C ARG A 100 7.34 0.71 32.97
N LEU A 101 6.72 -0.16 32.22
CA LEU A 101 5.58 -0.94 32.74
C LEU A 101 6.11 -2.08 33.63
N PRO A 102 5.44 -2.34 34.76
CA PRO A 102 5.80 -3.45 35.67
C PRO A 102 5.71 -4.80 34.98
N PHE A 103 4.74 -4.94 34.10
CA PHE A 103 4.57 -6.03 33.18
C PHE A 103 5.04 -5.55 31.78
N ARG A 104 6.01 -6.24 31.19
CA ARG A 104 6.58 -5.88 29.89
C ARG A 104 5.78 -6.50 28.75
N PRO A 105 4.90 -5.74 28.06
CA PRO A 105 4.23 -6.25 26.87
C PRO A 105 5.25 -6.62 25.79
N ARG A 106 4.96 -7.66 25.01
CA ARG A 106 5.80 -8.09 23.89
C ARG A 106 5.77 -7.02 22.78
N LEU A 107 6.92 -6.73 22.18
CA LEU A 107 7.06 -5.65 21.20
C LEU A 107 7.24 -6.22 19.79
N PHE A 108 6.48 -5.67 18.83
CA PHE A 108 6.49 -6.03 17.41
C PHE A 108 6.63 -4.77 16.56
N ARG A 109 7.14 -4.95 15.34
CA ARG A 109 7.38 -3.85 14.41
C ARG A 109 6.96 -4.22 12.99
N SER A 110 6.03 -3.45 12.36
CA SER A 110 5.79 -3.50 10.91
C SER A 110 6.69 -2.52 10.16
N VAL A 111 7.35 -2.99 9.13
CA VAL A 111 8.23 -2.20 8.26
C VAL A 111 7.57 -2.02 6.90
N HIS A 112 7.21 -0.77 6.59
CA HIS A 112 6.50 -0.40 5.35
C HIS A 112 7.43 0.13 4.26
N HIS A 113 8.70 0.40 4.57
CA HIS A 113 9.67 0.95 3.61
C HIS A 113 11.07 0.38 3.87
N PRO A 114 11.83 -0.04 2.83
CA PRO A 114 13.16 -0.61 3.00
C PRO A 114 14.15 0.29 3.75
N ALA A 115 14.03 1.62 3.58
CA ALA A 115 14.87 2.58 4.28
C ALA A 115 14.73 2.54 5.81
N HIS A 116 13.72 1.89 6.36
CA HIS A 116 13.55 1.69 7.80
C HIS A 116 14.33 0.47 8.34
N LEU A 117 14.98 -0.30 7.47
CA LEU A 117 15.86 -1.42 7.82
C LEU A 117 17.35 -1.01 7.77
N ARG A 118 17.67 0.15 8.35
CA ARG A 118 19.04 0.68 8.41
C ARG A 118 19.90 -0.08 9.42
N ARG A 119 21.18 -0.26 9.08
CA ARG A 119 22.17 -0.95 9.91
C ARG A 119 23.04 0.06 10.69
N ASP A 120 22.41 0.95 11.44
CA ASP A 120 23.09 1.85 12.37
C ASP A 120 22.84 1.40 13.82
N PRO A 121 23.66 1.87 14.80
CA PRO A 121 23.56 1.46 16.21
C PRO A 121 22.19 1.71 16.82
N TYR A 122 21.53 2.80 16.45
CA TYR A 122 20.20 3.17 16.95
C TYR A 122 19.14 2.15 16.52
N HIS A 123 19.04 1.84 15.21
CA HIS A 123 18.12 0.84 14.71
C HIS A 123 18.45 -0.56 15.25
N ALA A 124 19.74 -0.91 15.32
CA ALA A 124 20.15 -2.20 15.88
C ALA A 124 19.71 -2.36 17.35
N LEU A 125 19.79 -1.30 18.15
CA LEU A 125 19.33 -1.33 19.55
C LEU A 125 17.80 -1.54 19.62
N LEU A 126 17.03 -0.80 18.84
CA LEU A 126 15.57 -0.91 18.83
C LEU A 126 15.11 -2.29 18.32
N PHE A 127 15.71 -2.80 17.25
CA PHE A 127 15.35 -4.10 16.68
C PHE A 127 15.76 -5.30 17.55
N ARG A 128 16.70 -5.12 18.48
CA ARG A 128 17.01 -6.16 19.50
C ARG A 128 15.86 -6.37 20.49
N ALA A 129 14.99 -5.39 20.65
CA ALA A 129 13.88 -5.44 21.61
C ALA A 129 12.60 -6.04 21.03
N VAL A 130 12.51 -6.23 19.70
CA VAL A 130 11.29 -6.76 19.06
C VAL A 130 11.34 -8.28 18.98
N GLU A 131 10.23 -8.92 19.26
CA GLU A 131 10.04 -10.36 19.10
C GLU A 131 9.66 -10.77 17.68
N GLY A 132 9.11 -9.81 16.91
CA GLY A 132 8.77 -10.06 15.52
C GLY A 132 8.75 -8.80 14.67
N VAL A 133 9.07 -8.99 13.38
CA VAL A 133 9.10 -7.96 12.35
C VAL A 133 8.15 -8.36 11.22
N GLY A 134 7.07 -7.60 11.05
CA GLY A 134 6.16 -7.68 9.91
C GLY A 134 6.71 -6.86 8.74
N LEU A 135 6.61 -7.37 7.53
CA LEU A 135 7.19 -6.74 6.33
C LEU A 135 6.13 -6.50 5.26
N ALA A 136 6.24 -5.40 4.55
CA ALA A 136 5.33 -5.06 3.45
C ALA A 136 5.49 -5.98 2.23
N ASN A 137 6.64 -6.64 2.05
CA ASN A 137 6.90 -7.61 0.97
C ASN A 137 8.06 -8.55 1.32
N THR A 138 8.18 -9.63 0.53
CA THR A 138 9.20 -10.67 0.76
C THR A 138 10.64 -10.21 0.47
N ALA A 139 10.84 -9.23 -0.42
CA ALA A 139 12.17 -8.73 -0.74
C ALA A 139 12.88 -8.05 0.45
N MET A 140 12.14 -7.66 1.48
CA MET A 140 12.69 -7.09 2.71
C MET A 140 13.22 -8.14 3.70
N VAL A 141 12.88 -9.43 3.54
CA VAL A 141 13.22 -10.51 4.49
C VAL A 141 14.73 -10.61 4.77
N PRO A 142 15.62 -10.59 3.77
CA PRO A 142 17.06 -10.71 4.05
C PRO A 142 17.60 -9.56 4.90
N ALA A 143 17.13 -8.33 4.67
CA ALA A 143 17.55 -7.17 5.44
C ALA A 143 17.01 -7.21 6.88
N ALA A 144 15.74 -7.60 7.07
CA ALA A 144 15.11 -7.72 8.37
C ALA A 144 15.79 -8.83 9.23
N ARG A 145 16.07 -9.99 8.66
CA ARG A 145 16.78 -11.08 9.36
C ARG A 145 18.18 -10.69 9.81
N ARG A 146 18.90 -9.89 9.00
CA ARG A 146 20.21 -9.36 9.40
C ARG A 146 20.14 -8.35 10.54
N LEU A 147 19.07 -7.55 10.60
CA LEU A 147 18.90 -6.52 11.63
C LEU A 147 18.31 -7.08 12.93
N ALA A 148 17.40 -8.04 12.81
CA ALA A 148 16.67 -8.68 13.91
C ALA A 148 16.79 -10.21 13.86
N PRO A 149 18.01 -10.79 14.07
CA PRO A 149 18.29 -12.21 13.83
C PRO A 149 17.55 -13.17 14.78
N ARG A 150 17.08 -12.68 15.91
CA ARG A 150 16.34 -13.47 16.92
C ARG A 150 14.83 -13.29 16.83
N SER A 151 14.36 -12.37 16.00
CA SER A 151 12.94 -12.05 15.84
C SER A 151 12.28 -12.92 14.77
N ARG A 152 10.99 -13.20 14.92
CA ARG A 152 10.19 -13.73 13.82
C ARG A 152 10.11 -12.69 12.71
N VAL A 153 10.30 -13.11 11.48
CA VAL A 153 10.23 -12.23 10.31
C VAL A 153 9.15 -12.77 9.39
N VAL A 154 8.06 -12.03 9.25
CA VAL A 154 6.86 -12.45 8.53
C VAL A 154 6.45 -11.38 7.51
N PRO A 155 6.41 -11.69 6.21
CA PRO A 155 5.73 -10.85 5.23
C PRO A 155 4.23 -10.81 5.55
N LEU A 156 3.66 -9.60 5.64
CA LEU A 156 2.25 -9.40 5.94
C LEU A 156 1.49 -9.16 4.62
N PRO A 157 0.50 -9.99 4.29
CA PRO A 157 -0.30 -9.78 3.10
C PRO A 157 -1.13 -8.50 3.24
N LEU A 158 -1.48 -7.88 2.12
CA LEU A 158 -2.52 -6.85 2.08
C LEU A 158 -3.87 -7.46 2.47
N ALA A 159 -4.72 -6.66 3.09
CA ALA A 159 -6.14 -6.96 3.22
C ALA A 159 -6.91 -6.04 2.27
N LEU A 160 -7.46 -6.59 1.21
CA LEU A 160 -8.26 -5.84 0.25
C LEU A 160 -9.71 -5.76 0.71
N GLU A 161 -10.33 -4.63 0.42
CA GLU A 161 -11.76 -4.45 0.66
C GLU A 161 -12.57 -5.28 -0.35
N PRO A 162 -13.72 -5.88 0.03
CA PRO A 162 -14.53 -6.74 -0.84
C PRO A 162 -15.07 -6.03 -2.10
N ARG A 163 -15.06 -4.70 -2.13
CA ARG A 163 -15.48 -3.91 -3.30
C ARG A 163 -14.54 -4.11 -4.49
N PHE A 164 -13.26 -4.38 -4.26
CA PHE A 164 -12.29 -4.67 -5.33
C PHE A 164 -12.56 -6.07 -5.89
N ARG A 165 -13.31 -6.10 -6.98
CA ARG A 165 -13.70 -7.28 -7.76
C ARG A 165 -13.98 -6.88 -9.19
N PRO A 166 -13.98 -7.80 -10.15
CA PRO A 166 -14.38 -7.49 -11.52
C PRO A 166 -15.80 -6.91 -11.57
N LEU A 167 -15.95 -5.78 -12.23
CA LEU A 167 -17.23 -5.05 -12.37
C LEU A 167 -17.47 -4.69 -13.84
N PRO A 168 -18.75 -4.55 -14.27
CA PRO A 168 -19.06 -4.05 -15.60
C PRO A 168 -18.50 -2.65 -15.82
N ALA A 169 -17.77 -2.44 -16.92
CA ALA A 169 -17.01 -1.21 -17.17
C ALA A 169 -17.70 -0.26 -18.17
N ALA A 170 -18.73 -0.71 -18.89
CA ALA A 170 -19.32 0.02 -20.00
C ALA A 170 -19.82 1.44 -19.64
N GLU A 171 -20.54 1.58 -18.52
CA GLU A 171 -21.01 2.89 -18.07
C GLU A 171 -19.87 3.83 -17.66
N VAL A 172 -18.84 3.28 -17.03
CA VAL A 172 -17.67 4.06 -16.60
C VAL A 172 -16.89 4.56 -17.81
N ARG A 173 -16.67 3.69 -18.81
CA ARG A 173 -16.03 4.09 -20.08
C ARG A 173 -16.85 5.19 -20.78
N ALA A 174 -18.17 5.06 -20.85
CA ALA A 174 -19.04 6.07 -21.43
C ALA A 174 -18.94 7.42 -20.70
N LYS A 175 -18.98 7.42 -19.35
CA LYS A 175 -18.82 8.63 -18.52
C LYS A 175 -17.47 9.30 -18.70
N LEU A 176 -16.42 8.53 -18.98
CA LEU A 176 -15.07 9.03 -19.24
C LEU A 176 -14.84 9.43 -20.69
N GLY A 177 -15.82 9.25 -21.58
CA GLY A 177 -15.67 9.50 -23.02
C GLY A 177 -14.76 8.49 -23.72
N ILE A 178 -14.56 7.31 -23.15
CA ILE A 178 -13.70 6.26 -23.73
C ILE A 178 -14.57 5.35 -24.62
N PRO A 179 -14.19 5.12 -25.88
CA PRO A 179 -14.90 4.17 -26.73
C PRO A 179 -14.90 2.76 -26.12
N GLN A 180 -16.03 2.03 -26.27
CA GLN A 180 -16.20 0.72 -25.63
C GLN A 180 -15.12 -0.30 -26.07
N GLU A 181 -14.75 -0.26 -27.36
CA GLU A 181 -13.75 -1.16 -27.96
C GLU A 181 -12.31 -0.69 -27.79
N ALA A 182 -12.08 0.47 -27.13
CA ALA A 182 -10.75 0.98 -26.93
C ALA A 182 -9.95 0.10 -25.97
N PHE A 183 -8.67 -0.12 -26.29
CA PHE A 183 -7.71 -0.71 -25.34
C PHE A 183 -7.25 0.37 -24.35
N VAL A 184 -7.46 0.15 -23.06
CA VAL A 184 -7.25 1.13 -22.00
C VAL A 184 -6.13 0.71 -21.07
N ALA A 185 -5.06 1.50 -21.02
CA ALA A 185 -3.99 1.37 -20.04
C ALA A 185 -4.13 2.44 -18.95
N GLY A 186 -4.23 2.03 -17.70
CA GLY A 186 -4.43 2.98 -16.61
C GLY A 186 -3.40 2.90 -15.49
N THR A 187 -3.27 3.97 -14.73
CA THR A 187 -2.43 4.05 -13.54
C THR A 187 -3.13 4.81 -12.42
N VAL A 188 -2.87 4.42 -11.18
CA VAL A 188 -3.45 5.05 -9.98
C VAL A 188 -2.33 5.49 -9.04
N GLY A 189 -2.38 6.73 -8.58
CA GLY A 189 -1.44 7.19 -7.58
C GLY A 189 -1.33 8.71 -7.48
N LYS A 190 -0.55 9.17 -6.49
CA LYS A 190 -0.26 10.58 -6.34
C LYS A 190 0.50 11.10 -7.57
N LEU A 191 0.07 12.23 -8.13
CA LEU A 191 0.74 12.87 -9.27
C LEU A 191 1.89 13.75 -8.76
N ASP A 192 3.02 13.12 -8.46
CA ASP A 192 4.19 13.75 -7.86
C ASP A 192 5.47 13.37 -8.63
N ALA A 193 6.57 14.05 -8.33
CA ALA A 193 7.87 13.73 -8.91
C ALA A 193 8.28 12.28 -8.58
N GLY A 194 8.87 11.58 -9.55
CA GLY A 194 9.35 10.22 -9.38
C GLY A 194 8.24 9.16 -9.26
N ARG A 195 7.03 9.47 -9.74
CA ARG A 195 5.90 8.51 -9.77
C ARG A 195 5.69 7.85 -11.14
N GLY A 196 6.43 8.28 -12.17
CA GLY A 196 6.53 7.62 -13.47
C GLY A 196 5.31 7.70 -14.39
N GLN A 197 4.27 8.52 -14.08
CA GLN A 197 3.12 8.66 -14.97
C GLN A 197 3.50 9.20 -16.35
N ASP A 198 4.59 9.95 -16.45
CA ASP A 198 5.19 10.41 -17.71
C ASP A 198 5.65 9.23 -18.59
N LEU A 199 6.14 8.15 -18.02
CA LEU A 199 6.53 6.93 -18.76
C LEU A 199 5.31 6.29 -19.44
N LEU A 200 4.14 6.27 -18.78
CA LEU A 200 2.90 5.82 -19.41
C LEU A 200 2.55 6.70 -20.62
N LEU A 201 2.63 8.03 -20.49
CA LEU A 201 2.33 8.94 -21.59
C LEU A 201 3.26 8.74 -22.80
N HIS A 202 4.56 8.54 -22.55
CA HIS A 202 5.51 8.21 -23.61
C HIS A 202 5.20 6.85 -24.27
N ALA A 203 4.84 5.83 -23.50
CA ALA A 203 4.47 4.53 -24.04
C ALA A 203 3.18 4.61 -24.87
N LEU A 204 2.18 5.40 -24.43
CA LEU A 204 0.94 5.65 -25.18
C LEU A 204 1.21 6.35 -26.53
N ALA A 205 2.18 7.27 -26.58
CA ALA A 205 2.58 7.93 -27.83
C ALA A 205 3.13 6.94 -28.86
N ALA A 206 3.83 5.88 -28.38
CA ALA A 206 4.36 4.82 -29.23
C ALA A 206 3.35 3.73 -29.61
N VAL A 207 2.11 3.78 -29.05
CA VAL A 207 1.06 2.76 -29.29
C VAL A 207 -0.23 3.46 -29.77
N PRO A 208 -0.38 3.73 -31.08
CA PRO A 208 -1.56 4.39 -31.63
C PRO A 208 -2.85 3.62 -31.27
N GLY A 209 -3.95 4.36 -30.96
CA GLY A 209 -5.24 3.77 -30.58
C GLY A 209 -5.33 3.24 -29.15
N CYS A 210 -4.22 3.25 -28.38
CA CYS A 210 -4.27 2.95 -26.95
C CYS A 210 -4.75 4.19 -26.16
N TRP A 211 -5.74 4.02 -25.29
CA TRP A 211 -6.25 5.05 -24.38
C TRP A 211 -5.52 4.99 -23.04
N GLY A 212 -5.43 6.15 -22.37
CA GLY A 212 -4.82 6.27 -21.06
C GLY A 212 -5.79 6.77 -20.00
N VAL A 213 -5.73 6.20 -18.79
CA VAL A 213 -6.45 6.72 -17.62
C VAL A 213 -5.45 6.95 -16.49
N VAL A 214 -5.27 8.22 -16.09
CA VAL A 214 -4.32 8.62 -15.04
C VAL A 214 -5.09 9.12 -13.83
N VAL A 215 -5.32 8.23 -12.87
CA VAL A 215 -6.12 8.50 -11.65
C VAL A 215 -5.23 9.04 -10.55
N GLY A 216 -5.62 10.18 -9.97
CA GLY A 216 -4.95 10.76 -8.82
C GLY A 216 -4.92 12.28 -8.83
N LYS A 217 -4.32 12.85 -7.78
CA LYS A 217 -4.08 14.29 -7.65
C LYS A 217 -2.64 14.56 -7.22
N GLY A 218 -2.15 15.73 -7.59
CA GLY A 218 -0.81 16.16 -7.18
C GLY A 218 -0.27 17.33 -8.01
N PRO A 219 0.86 17.91 -7.62
CA PRO A 219 1.41 19.12 -8.23
C PRO A 219 1.86 18.93 -9.69
N ARG A 220 1.95 17.71 -10.17
CA ARG A 220 2.38 17.42 -11.55
C ARG A 220 1.24 17.29 -12.55
N LEU A 221 -0.04 17.45 -12.16
CA LEU A 221 -1.17 17.29 -13.07
C LEU A 221 -1.04 18.14 -14.32
N GLU A 222 -0.84 19.45 -14.18
CA GLU A 222 -0.71 20.38 -15.32
C GLU A 222 0.46 20.01 -16.23
N ARG A 223 1.60 19.60 -15.65
CA ARG A 223 2.77 19.15 -16.43
C ARG A 223 2.48 17.85 -17.20
N LEU A 224 1.73 16.91 -16.62
CA LEU A 224 1.33 15.67 -17.30
C LEU A 224 0.35 15.96 -18.45
N VAL A 225 -0.60 16.88 -18.25
CA VAL A 225 -1.52 17.33 -19.30
C VAL A 225 -0.76 18.00 -20.44
N ALA A 226 0.19 18.92 -20.15
CA ALA A 226 1.03 19.55 -21.15
C ALA A 226 1.91 18.52 -21.89
N LEU A 227 2.44 17.52 -21.19
CA LEU A 227 3.21 16.43 -21.81
C LEU A 227 2.33 15.60 -22.76
N ALA A 228 1.10 15.24 -22.35
CA ALA A 228 0.17 14.52 -23.20
C ALA A 228 -0.14 15.29 -24.49
N THR A 229 -0.31 16.62 -24.40
CA THR A 229 -0.49 17.51 -25.57
C THR A 229 0.75 17.50 -26.47
N LYS A 230 1.94 17.67 -25.88
CA LYS A 230 3.22 17.65 -26.62
C LYS A 230 3.45 16.32 -27.35
N LEU A 231 3.03 15.21 -26.75
CA LEU A 231 3.15 13.88 -27.32
C LEU A 231 2.01 13.51 -28.31
N GLY A 232 1.05 14.41 -28.55
CA GLY A 232 -0.11 14.15 -29.42
C GLY A 232 -1.06 13.07 -28.92
N VAL A 233 -1.11 12.85 -27.60
CA VAL A 233 -1.98 11.82 -26.99
C VAL A 233 -3.11 12.41 -26.14
N ARG A 234 -3.24 13.74 -26.03
CA ARG A 234 -4.16 14.42 -25.11
C ARG A 234 -5.59 13.95 -25.26
N GLU A 235 -6.08 13.76 -26.49
CA GLU A 235 -7.46 13.40 -26.81
C GLU A 235 -7.84 11.97 -26.39
N ARG A 236 -6.86 11.15 -26.10
CA ARG A 236 -7.03 9.76 -25.68
C ARG A 236 -6.45 9.47 -24.29
N VAL A 237 -6.21 10.53 -23.49
CA VAL A 237 -5.80 10.41 -22.08
C VAL A 237 -6.77 11.13 -21.17
N VAL A 238 -7.37 10.38 -20.26
CA VAL A 238 -8.32 10.89 -19.26
C VAL A 238 -7.64 11.07 -17.92
N PHE A 239 -7.87 12.22 -17.30
CA PHE A 239 -7.40 12.54 -15.95
C PHE A 239 -8.62 12.75 -15.04
N PRO A 240 -9.21 11.69 -14.44
CA PRO A 240 -10.43 11.82 -13.64
C PRO A 240 -10.21 12.49 -12.28
N GLY A 241 -8.96 12.81 -11.94
CA GLY A 241 -8.62 13.37 -10.64
C GLY A 241 -8.48 12.32 -9.53
N TYR A 242 -8.60 12.77 -8.28
CA TYR A 242 -8.60 11.88 -7.13
C TYR A 242 -9.98 11.27 -6.93
N VAL A 243 -10.02 9.96 -6.81
CA VAL A 243 -11.25 9.19 -6.59
C VAL A 243 -11.12 8.47 -5.26
N GLU A 244 -12.05 8.73 -4.36
CA GLU A 244 -12.14 8.09 -3.05
C GLU A 244 -13.09 6.88 -3.11
N ASP A 245 -14.28 7.09 -3.68
CA ASP A 245 -15.29 6.06 -3.89
C ASP A 245 -15.42 5.71 -5.37
N GLY A 246 -15.56 4.42 -5.67
CA GLY A 246 -15.69 3.94 -7.06
C GLY A 246 -14.34 3.72 -7.78
N LEU A 247 -13.23 3.64 -7.05
CA LEU A 247 -11.92 3.31 -7.64
C LEU A 247 -11.96 1.93 -8.32
N GLU A 248 -12.67 0.98 -7.76
CA GLU A 248 -12.90 -0.36 -8.32
C GLU A 248 -13.57 -0.33 -9.70
N LEU A 249 -14.45 0.65 -9.91
CA LEU A 249 -15.10 0.86 -11.22
C LEU A 249 -14.08 1.39 -12.25
N LEU A 250 -13.26 2.36 -11.86
CA LEU A 250 -12.21 2.89 -12.74
C LEU A 250 -11.16 1.82 -13.08
N LEU A 251 -10.77 1.00 -12.10
CA LEU A 251 -9.86 -0.12 -12.34
C LEU A 251 -10.49 -1.11 -13.32
N SER A 252 -11.73 -1.51 -13.12
CA SER A 252 -12.45 -2.44 -14.01
C SER A 252 -12.63 -1.88 -15.44
N ALA A 253 -12.56 -0.55 -15.62
CA ALA A 253 -12.60 0.06 -16.95
C ALA A 253 -11.28 -0.04 -17.73
N MET A 254 -10.19 -0.47 -17.09
CA MET A 254 -8.86 -0.65 -17.69
C MET A 254 -8.71 -2.07 -18.24
N ASP A 255 -8.01 -2.20 -19.35
CA ASP A 255 -7.58 -3.50 -19.90
C ASP A 255 -6.27 -3.98 -19.29
N VAL A 256 -5.38 -3.03 -18.94
CA VAL A 256 -4.14 -3.29 -18.20
C VAL A 256 -3.89 -2.18 -17.19
N PHE A 257 -3.36 -2.56 -16.05
CA PHE A 257 -2.91 -1.61 -15.03
C PHE A 257 -1.39 -1.39 -15.16
N VAL A 258 -0.99 -0.15 -15.35
CA VAL A 258 0.43 0.21 -15.43
C VAL A 258 0.91 0.72 -14.07
N PHE A 259 1.91 0.06 -13.51
CA PHE A 259 2.57 0.44 -12.26
C PHE A 259 4.00 0.92 -12.55
N PRO A 260 4.20 2.22 -12.73
CA PRO A 260 5.48 2.74 -13.21
C PRO A 260 6.53 2.95 -12.10
N GLU A 261 6.09 3.21 -10.86
CA GLU A 261 6.98 3.43 -9.71
C GLU A 261 6.25 3.23 -8.38
N PRO A 262 6.86 2.59 -7.37
CA PRO A 262 6.23 2.32 -6.07
C PRO A 262 6.02 3.60 -5.24
N GLY A 263 6.87 4.63 -5.42
CA GLY A 263 6.89 5.80 -4.57
C GLY A 263 7.11 5.44 -3.10
N SER A 264 6.14 5.74 -2.23
CA SER A 264 6.18 5.37 -0.80
C SER A 264 5.40 4.09 -0.47
N ASP A 265 4.68 3.51 -1.43
CA ASP A 265 3.87 2.30 -1.23
C ASP A 265 4.63 1.05 -1.65
N TRP A 266 5.41 0.50 -0.74
CA TRP A 266 6.17 -0.74 -0.94
C TRP A 266 5.35 -2.02 -0.72
N ALA A 267 4.09 -1.90 -0.34
CA ALA A 267 3.13 -3.00 -0.40
C ALA A 267 2.47 -3.12 -1.78
N HIS A 268 2.73 -2.17 -2.69
CA HIS A 268 2.20 -2.13 -4.06
C HIS A 268 0.68 -2.29 -4.13
N ARG A 269 -0.04 -1.65 -3.20
CA ARG A 269 -1.49 -1.80 -3.00
C ARG A 269 -2.30 -1.63 -4.29
N ALA A 270 -2.01 -0.61 -5.09
CA ALA A 270 -2.74 -0.35 -6.33
C ALA A 270 -2.64 -1.51 -7.34
N VAL A 271 -1.51 -2.24 -7.34
CA VAL A 271 -1.35 -3.46 -8.16
C VAL A 271 -2.27 -4.58 -7.66
N ALA A 272 -2.35 -4.76 -6.34
CA ALA A 272 -3.23 -5.76 -5.74
C ALA A 272 -4.72 -5.43 -5.96
N GLU A 273 -5.10 -4.14 -5.86
CA GLU A 273 -6.45 -3.66 -6.14
C GLU A 273 -6.85 -3.87 -7.60
N ALA A 274 -5.95 -3.56 -8.55
CA ALA A 274 -6.17 -3.82 -9.97
C ALA A 274 -6.29 -5.32 -10.25
N ALA A 275 -5.41 -6.15 -9.67
CA ALA A 275 -5.48 -7.60 -9.78
C ALA A 275 -6.83 -8.14 -9.27
N ALA A 276 -7.31 -7.64 -8.13
CA ALA A 276 -8.62 -8.05 -7.58
C ALA A 276 -9.79 -7.67 -8.50
N CYS A 277 -9.66 -6.57 -9.26
CA CYS A 277 -10.62 -6.16 -10.28
C CYS A 277 -10.49 -6.96 -11.61
N GLY A 278 -9.60 -7.95 -11.69
CA GLY A 278 -9.39 -8.75 -12.89
C GLY A 278 -8.53 -8.07 -13.95
N VAL A 279 -7.75 -7.06 -13.58
CA VAL A 279 -6.91 -6.28 -14.48
C VAL A 279 -5.45 -6.72 -14.34
N PRO A 280 -4.83 -7.27 -15.39
CA PRO A 280 -3.45 -7.68 -15.35
C PRO A 280 -2.52 -6.47 -15.22
N ALA A 281 -1.43 -6.62 -14.45
CA ALA A 281 -0.51 -5.52 -14.20
C ALA A 281 0.73 -5.56 -15.10
N LEU A 282 1.03 -4.44 -15.74
CA LEU A 282 2.32 -4.16 -16.35
C LEU A 282 3.13 -3.32 -15.37
N ALA A 283 4.01 -3.95 -14.61
CA ALA A 283 4.69 -3.30 -13.49
C ALA A 283 6.18 -3.12 -13.73
N VAL A 284 6.73 -2.02 -13.21
CA VAL A 284 8.19 -1.85 -13.15
C VAL A 284 8.80 -2.95 -12.27
N ASP A 285 9.93 -3.53 -12.72
CA ASP A 285 10.63 -4.56 -11.94
C ASP A 285 11.37 -3.93 -10.77
N VAL A 286 10.72 -3.94 -9.62
CA VAL A 286 11.24 -3.40 -8.36
C VAL A 286 11.12 -4.45 -7.25
N PRO A 287 11.93 -4.34 -6.17
CA PRO A 287 11.87 -5.28 -5.06
C PRO A 287 10.45 -5.46 -4.50
N GLY A 288 9.99 -6.70 -4.38
CA GLY A 288 8.69 -7.06 -3.81
C GLY A 288 7.53 -7.09 -4.81
N ILE A 289 7.69 -6.55 -6.03
CA ILE A 289 6.60 -6.57 -7.02
C ILE A 289 6.21 -7.98 -7.45
N ARG A 290 7.18 -8.91 -7.42
CA ARG A 290 6.97 -10.34 -7.77
C ARG A 290 6.12 -11.10 -6.76
N ASP A 291 5.81 -10.52 -5.60
CA ASP A 291 4.82 -11.06 -4.67
C ASP A 291 3.38 -10.96 -5.24
N LEU A 292 3.15 -9.99 -6.16
CA LEU A 292 1.85 -9.70 -6.75
C LEU A 292 1.78 -10.00 -8.25
N VAL A 293 2.89 -9.80 -8.98
CA VAL A 293 2.94 -9.97 -10.43
C VAL A 293 3.85 -11.15 -10.79
N GLU A 294 3.27 -12.17 -11.39
CA GLU A 294 4.00 -13.29 -12.01
C GLU A 294 4.04 -13.08 -13.51
N PRO A 295 5.24 -12.79 -14.08
CA PRO A 295 5.39 -12.54 -15.51
C PRO A 295 4.81 -13.66 -16.37
N GLY A 296 4.06 -13.29 -17.41
CA GLY A 296 3.39 -14.21 -18.32
C GLY A 296 2.14 -14.89 -17.75
N ARG A 297 1.79 -14.68 -16.47
CA ARG A 297 0.62 -15.29 -15.82
C ARG A 297 -0.39 -14.30 -15.25
N THR A 298 0.05 -13.28 -14.53
CA THR A 298 -0.84 -12.27 -13.92
C THR A 298 -0.56 -10.86 -14.42
N GLY A 299 0.35 -10.75 -15.36
CA GLY A 299 0.85 -9.51 -15.93
C GLY A 299 2.27 -9.71 -16.42
N ASP A 300 2.99 -8.61 -16.63
CA ASP A 300 4.40 -8.65 -17.02
C ASP A 300 5.20 -7.54 -16.34
N LEU A 301 6.54 -7.70 -16.34
CA LEU A 301 7.46 -6.73 -15.75
C LEU A 301 8.30 -6.05 -16.83
N TRP A 302 8.63 -4.79 -16.59
CA TRP A 302 9.48 -4.00 -17.48
C TRP A 302 10.57 -3.26 -16.71
N PRO A 303 11.73 -2.94 -17.36
CA PRO A 303 12.86 -2.28 -16.73
C PRO A 303 12.50 -0.86 -16.29
N ARG A 304 13.01 -0.45 -15.12
CA ARG A 304 12.77 0.88 -14.56
C ARG A 304 13.20 1.99 -15.53
N GLY A 305 12.31 2.96 -15.79
CA GLY A 305 12.57 4.10 -16.66
C GLY A 305 12.47 3.81 -18.16
N ASP A 306 12.19 2.59 -18.58
CA ASP A 306 12.14 2.17 -19.98
C ASP A 306 10.72 2.22 -20.54
N ALA A 307 10.28 3.39 -21.00
CA ALA A 307 8.98 3.57 -21.63
C ALA A 307 8.85 2.78 -22.96
N ALA A 308 9.95 2.45 -23.64
CA ALA A 308 9.91 1.66 -24.88
C ALA A 308 9.57 0.20 -24.56
N ALA A 309 10.16 -0.39 -23.53
CA ALA A 309 9.79 -1.71 -23.06
C ALA A 309 8.32 -1.77 -22.62
N LEU A 310 7.82 -0.76 -21.92
CA LEU A 310 6.38 -0.65 -21.59
C LEU A 310 5.52 -0.58 -22.85
N ALA A 311 5.92 0.17 -23.88
CA ALA A 311 5.18 0.24 -25.15
C ALA A 311 5.12 -1.12 -25.88
N VAL A 312 6.19 -1.94 -25.82
CA VAL A 312 6.18 -3.32 -26.34
C VAL A 312 5.12 -4.16 -25.63
N LEU A 313 5.07 -4.10 -24.29
CA LEU A 313 4.08 -4.84 -23.51
C LEU A 313 2.64 -4.34 -23.80
N LEU A 314 2.43 -3.02 -23.90
CA LEU A 314 1.11 -2.47 -24.26
C LEU A 314 0.62 -2.98 -25.61
N ARG A 315 1.50 -3.06 -26.63
CA ARG A 315 1.16 -3.64 -27.93
C ARG A 315 0.78 -5.11 -27.81
N ARG A 316 1.59 -5.90 -27.13
CA ARG A 316 1.35 -7.34 -26.92
C ARG A 316 -0.02 -7.59 -26.28
N TYR A 317 -0.33 -6.88 -25.19
CA TYR A 317 -1.60 -7.05 -24.46
C TYR A 317 -2.79 -6.49 -25.25
N ARG A 318 -2.60 -5.50 -26.12
CA ARG A 318 -3.64 -5.00 -27.03
C ARG A 318 -3.94 -5.98 -28.13
N GLU A 319 -2.92 -6.60 -28.74
CA GLU A 319 -3.01 -7.48 -29.89
C GLU A 319 -3.45 -8.91 -29.52
N ASP A 320 -3.30 -9.29 -28.24
CA ASP A 320 -3.70 -10.61 -27.73
C ASP A 320 -4.75 -10.48 -26.60
N PRO A 321 -6.06 -10.41 -26.97
CA PRO A 321 -7.15 -10.37 -25.99
C PRO A 321 -7.21 -11.62 -25.11
N ALA A 322 -6.81 -12.80 -25.62
CA ALA A 322 -6.84 -14.04 -24.86
C ALA A 322 -5.79 -14.02 -23.73
N LEU A 323 -4.56 -13.58 -24.04
CA LEU A 323 -3.51 -13.37 -23.05
C LEU A 323 -4.02 -12.40 -21.94
N ARG A 324 -4.60 -11.27 -22.34
CA ARG A 324 -5.10 -10.25 -21.42
C ARG A 324 -6.17 -10.81 -20.48
N GLN A 325 -7.14 -11.53 -21.05
CA GLN A 325 -8.24 -12.12 -20.29
C GLN A 325 -7.74 -13.22 -19.33
N GLN A 326 -6.85 -14.09 -19.78
CA GLN A 326 -6.26 -15.14 -18.94
C GLN A 326 -5.43 -14.55 -17.81
N ALA A 327 -4.58 -13.54 -18.09
CA ALA A 327 -3.76 -12.89 -17.09
C ALA A 327 -4.61 -12.14 -16.04
N GLY A 328 -5.69 -11.48 -16.49
CA GLY A 328 -6.63 -10.81 -15.58
C GLY A 328 -7.38 -11.79 -14.68
N ALA A 329 -7.87 -12.90 -15.23
CA ALA A 329 -8.56 -13.92 -14.44
C ALA A 329 -7.63 -14.57 -13.40
N GLU A 330 -6.38 -14.87 -13.78
CA GLU A 330 -5.39 -15.43 -12.86
C GLU A 330 -4.98 -14.41 -11.78
N ALA A 331 -4.85 -13.12 -12.15
CA ALA A 331 -4.60 -12.04 -11.18
C ALA A 331 -5.72 -11.94 -10.15
N ALA A 332 -6.99 -11.94 -10.58
CA ALA A 332 -8.15 -11.93 -9.69
C ALA A 332 -8.18 -13.15 -8.75
N ARG A 333 -7.94 -14.35 -9.30
CA ARG A 333 -7.90 -15.59 -8.50
C ARG A 333 -6.83 -15.53 -7.39
N ARG A 334 -5.67 -14.96 -7.67
CA ARG A 334 -4.60 -14.80 -6.67
C ARG A 334 -4.93 -13.73 -5.65
N ALA A 335 -5.53 -12.63 -6.08
CA ALA A 335 -5.93 -11.54 -5.20
C ALA A 335 -7.00 -11.96 -4.17
N GLN A 336 -7.78 -13.02 -4.42
CA GLN A 336 -8.71 -13.61 -3.44
C GLN A 336 -8.05 -14.06 -2.14
N ARG A 337 -6.73 -14.24 -2.12
CA ARG A 337 -5.97 -14.57 -0.91
C ARG A 337 -5.63 -13.36 -0.05
N LEU A 338 -5.79 -12.16 -0.58
CA LEU A 338 -5.46 -10.90 0.09
C LEU A 338 -6.66 -10.43 0.95
N THR A 339 -6.96 -11.18 1.98
CA THR A 339 -8.14 -10.99 2.83
C THR A 339 -7.77 -10.52 4.24
N PRO A 340 -8.71 -9.89 4.97
CA PRO A 340 -8.52 -9.62 6.40
C PRO A 340 -8.18 -10.87 7.21
N ALA A 341 -8.78 -12.02 6.90
CA ALA A 341 -8.49 -13.29 7.58
C ALA A 341 -7.04 -13.75 7.35
N ALA A 342 -6.53 -13.64 6.11
CA ALA A 342 -5.14 -13.97 5.81
C ALA A 342 -4.15 -13.02 6.52
N LEU A 343 -4.48 -11.74 6.61
CA LEU A 343 -3.69 -10.77 7.37
C LEU A 343 -3.70 -11.09 8.87
N ALA A 344 -4.87 -11.41 9.44
CA ALA A 344 -4.99 -11.80 10.85
C ALA A 344 -4.17 -13.06 11.15
N GLN A 345 -4.22 -14.07 10.29
CA GLN A 345 -3.43 -15.30 10.41
C GLN A 345 -1.91 -14.99 10.35
N ALA A 346 -1.47 -14.14 9.42
CA ALA A 346 -0.06 -13.74 9.33
C ALA A 346 0.39 -12.95 10.57
N LEU A 347 -0.46 -12.08 11.11
CA LEU A 347 -0.22 -11.38 12.37
C LEU A 347 -0.19 -12.36 13.55
N GLY A 348 -1.07 -13.36 13.60
CA GLY A 348 -1.02 -14.43 14.58
C GLY A 348 0.31 -15.17 14.54
N SER A 349 0.76 -15.57 13.36
CA SER A 349 2.09 -16.19 13.15
C SER A 349 3.23 -15.27 13.59
N LEU A 350 3.14 -13.97 13.32
CA LEU A 350 4.10 -12.97 13.79
C LEU A 350 4.13 -12.91 15.32
N TYR A 351 2.97 -12.93 15.97
CA TYR A 351 2.84 -12.87 17.43
C TYR A 351 3.14 -14.22 18.10
N GLY A 352 3.12 -15.33 17.36
CA GLY A 352 3.32 -16.69 17.88
C GLY A 352 2.12 -17.18 18.70
N ILE A 353 0.95 -17.00 18.13
CA ILE A 353 -0.34 -17.41 18.64
C ILE A 353 -1.14 -18.10 17.53
#